data_e5e9e384f869602dcec02c55098a9494
#
_entry.id   e5e9e384f869602dcec02c55098a9494
#
_cell.length_a   1.000
_cell.length_b   1.000
_cell.length_c   1.000
_cell.angle_alpha   90.00
_cell.angle_beta   90.00
_cell.angle_gamma   90.00
#
_symmetry.space_group_name_H-M   'P 1'
#
loop_
_entity.id
_entity.type
_entity.pdbx_description
1 polymer ?
#
loop_
_entity_poly.entity_id
_entity_poly.type
_entity_poly.pdbx_seq_one_letter_code
_entity_poly.pdbx_strand_id
1 'polypeptide(L)'
;MYQNIWCEKRGGNQVEVHLWDDVAGYQNFIFKNYAYVKDGGGQYRSIYGDKLKKVTYWTEEDFKTGRVFESDIPLDTRILLDRYSDSDEPSKDHRELFFDIEVEVTDGFPEPAKANNKVTSVAFYTKHDEKYVVYVLGEGQSKVKNGVDIQFFKTESELLKGILRYWMGVKPTVITGWNINGFDVPYLYNRISKVLGEEFANALSPIQIVKYNPNKKMYRIAGVSALDYMDLYRKFTFTQQSSYRLDHIGTIEVGIGKVEYEGTLDDLYRDDIDKFIEYNLNDVKIVKALDDKLKLIDLAKGVCHLGRIPYEEVYFSSRYIEGAMLVYLRSLDLVAPSKLPTASYDGSDGRFSGAYVKSPEPGCYDWVFDLDLTSMYPSII
;
A
#
# COMPACT_ATOMS: atom_id res chain seq x y z
N MET A 1 18.24 5.72 -4.65
CA MET A 1 17.07 5.97 -3.75
C MET A 1 16.36 4.66 -3.45
N TYR A 2 15.74 4.52 -2.26
CA TYR A 2 15.08 3.28 -1.89
C TYR A 2 13.86 2.97 -2.77
N GLN A 3 13.63 1.67 -3.00
CA GLN A 3 12.45 1.11 -3.65
C GLN A 3 11.54 0.41 -2.65
N ASN A 4 12.10 -0.21 -1.62
CA ASN A 4 11.34 -0.85 -0.54
C ASN A 4 12.22 -0.99 0.71
N ILE A 5 11.59 -1.08 1.88
CA ILE A 5 12.24 -1.35 3.16
C ILE A 5 11.39 -2.30 4.01
N TRP A 6 12.05 -3.26 4.62
CA TRP A 6 11.46 -4.15 5.60
C TRP A 6 12.32 -4.22 6.85
N CYS A 7 11.70 -4.05 8.01
CA CYS A 7 12.38 -4.01 9.30
C CYS A 7 11.83 -5.08 10.23
N GLU A 8 12.72 -5.88 10.82
CA GLU A 8 12.41 -6.86 11.85
C GLU A 8 13.14 -6.56 13.15
N LYS A 9 12.40 -6.38 14.23
CA LYS A 9 13.00 -6.19 15.56
C LYS A 9 13.70 -7.47 15.99
N ARG A 10 14.95 -7.33 16.38
CA ARG A 10 15.74 -8.35 17.07
C ARG A 10 15.79 -8.02 18.58
N GLY A 11 16.42 -8.81 19.39
CA GLY A 11 16.57 -8.51 20.82
C GLY A 11 17.27 -7.16 21.08
N GLY A 12 16.86 -6.43 22.12
CA GLY A 12 17.37 -5.09 22.44
C GLY A 12 16.92 -4.03 21.40
N ASN A 13 17.79 -3.03 21.14
CA ASN A 13 17.51 -1.98 20.15
C ASN A 13 18.04 -2.29 18.77
N GLN A 14 18.25 -3.59 18.45
CA GLN A 14 18.70 -4.03 17.15
C GLN A 14 17.52 -4.32 16.22
N VAL A 15 17.67 -3.91 14.98
CA VAL A 15 16.71 -4.10 13.90
C VAL A 15 17.42 -4.72 12.73
N GLU A 16 16.95 -5.86 12.26
CA GLU A 16 17.37 -6.38 10.96
C GLU A 16 16.63 -5.64 9.86
N VAL A 17 17.37 -5.12 8.91
CA VAL A 17 16.87 -4.27 7.84
C VAL A 17 17.15 -4.94 6.50
N HIS A 18 16.08 -5.10 5.74
CA HIS A 18 16.13 -5.46 4.33
C HIS A 18 15.76 -4.21 3.53
N LEU A 19 16.68 -3.71 2.74
CA LEU A 19 16.54 -2.48 1.96
C LEU A 19 16.77 -2.79 0.49
N TRP A 20 15.86 -2.38 -0.36
CA TRP A 20 16.00 -2.40 -1.81
C TRP A 20 16.25 -0.99 -2.30
N ASP A 21 17.33 -0.80 -3.01
CA ASP A 21 17.79 0.48 -3.56
C ASP A 21 18.00 0.34 -5.06
N ASP A 22 17.65 1.37 -5.82
CA ASP A 22 17.70 1.35 -7.29
C ASP A 22 19.14 1.29 -7.87
N VAL A 23 20.13 1.73 -7.09
CA VAL A 23 21.54 1.73 -7.48
C VAL A 23 22.32 0.62 -6.77
N ALA A 24 22.19 0.55 -5.44
CA ALA A 24 22.95 -0.40 -4.62
C ALA A 24 22.30 -1.80 -4.57
N GLY A 25 21.08 -1.97 -5.08
CA GLY A 25 20.35 -3.22 -5.06
C GLY A 25 19.88 -3.62 -3.66
N TYR A 26 19.72 -4.92 -3.46
CA TYR A 26 19.29 -5.46 -2.16
C TYR A 26 20.42 -5.45 -1.14
N GLN A 27 20.13 -4.94 0.07
CA GLN A 27 21.02 -4.88 1.21
C GLN A 27 20.36 -5.49 2.43
N ASN A 28 21.11 -6.27 3.22
CA ASN A 28 20.70 -6.76 4.53
C ASN A 28 21.74 -6.33 5.55
N PHE A 29 21.31 -5.68 6.65
CA PHE A 29 22.22 -5.22 7.71
C PHE A 29 21.50 -5.07 9.04
N ILE A 30 22.26 -5.00 10.12
CA ILE A 30 21.75 -4.71 11.45
C ILE A 30 21.85 -3.21 11.73
N PHE A 31 20.72 -2.60 12.04
CA PHE A 31 20.62 -1.22 12.48
C PHE A 31 20.41 -1.17 14.00
N LYS A 32 21.14 -0.28 14.68
CA LYS A 32 20.91 0.01 16.11
C LYS A 32 20.03 1.23 16.22
N ASN A 33 18.79 1.03 16.68
CA ASN A 33 17.87 2.15 16.90
C ASN A 33 18.39 3.09 17.99
N TYR A 34 18.06 4.36 17.87
CA TYR A 34 18.54 5.41 18.76
C TYR A 34 17.47 6.48 19.01
N ALA A 35 17.70 7.27 20.05
CA ALA A 35 16.97 8.48 20.38
C ALA A 35 17.97 9.54 20.89
N TYR A 36 17.45 10.67 21.33
CA TYR A 36 18.28 11.70 21.93
C TYR A 36 17.77 12.05 23.31
N VAL A 37 18.69 12.39 24.22
CA VAL A 37 18.39 12.82 25.60
C VAL A 37 19.05 14.15 25.91
N LYS A 38 18.47 14.94 26.84
CA LYS A 38 19.07 16.20 27.27
C LYS A 38 20.39 15.93 27.97
N ASP A 39 21.45 16.61 27.51
CA ASP A 39 22.80 16.50 28.03
C ASP A 39 23.56 17.83 27.78
N GLY A 40 24.05 18.49 28.83
CA GLY A 40 24.74 19.78 28.71
C GLY A 40 26.01 19.77 27.86
N GLY A 41 26.64 18.59 27.67
CA GLY A 41 27.81 18.37 26.80
C GLY A 41 27.41 17.81 25.41
N GLY A 42 26.12 17.68 25.14
CA GLY A 42 25.62 17.08 23.92
C GLY A 42 25.95 17.87 22.65
N GLN A 43 26.14 17.16 21.54
CA GLN A 43 26.51 17.73 20.24
C GLN A 43 25.30 18.11 19.38
N TYR A 44 24.12 17.58 19.69
CA TYR A 44 22.87 17.83 18.97
C TYR A 44 22.06 18.91 19.66
N ARG A 45 21.10 19.51 18.93
CA ARG A 45 20.24 20.56 19.48
C ARG A 45 18.77 20.25 19.21
N SER A 46 17.92 20.39 20.21
CA SER A 46 16.47 20.33 20.01
C SER A 46 15.93 21.61 19.36
N ILE A 47 14.70 21.54 18.83
CA ILE A 47 13.96 22.74 18.35
C ILE A 47 13.75 23.78 19.44
N TYR A 48 13.89 23.41 20.71
CA TYR A 48 13.78 24.31 21.87
C TYR A 48 15.13 24.88 22.33
N GLY A 49 16.23 24.54 21.64
CA GLY A 49 17.57 24.99 21.98
C GLY A 49 18.32 24.12 23.01
N ASP A 50 17.70 23.06 23.53
CA ASP A 50 18.36 22.14 24.46
C ASP A 50 19.52 21.42 23.78
N LYS A 51 20.63 21.25 24.49
CA LYS A 51 21.72 20.35 24.06
C LYS A 51 21.34 18.89 24.30
N LEU A 52 21.59 18.07 23.30
CA LEU A 52 21.18 16.66 23.27
C LEU A 52 22.37 15.74 22.96
N LYS A 53 22.30 14.54 23.53
CA LYS A 53 23.22 13.42 23.24
C LYS A 53 22.47 12.27 22.60
N LYS A 54 23.01 11.67 21.55
CA LYS A 54 22.48 10.46 20.92
C LYS A 54 22.71 9.25 21.83
N VAL A 55 21.65 8.46 22.06
CA VAL A 55 21.67 7.26 22.92
C VAL A 55 20.97 6.10 22.21
N THR A 56 21.43 4.89 22.51
CA THR A 56 20.82 3.65 21.99
C THR A 56 19.94 2.94 23.03
N TYR A 57 19.84 3.50 24.23
CA TYR A 57 19.00 2.99 25.30
C TYR A 57 18.33 4.15 26.04
N TRP A 58 17.04 3.99 26.32
CA TRP A 58 16.22 4.89 27.14
C TRP A 58 15.14 4.08 27.84
N THR A 59 14.63 4.61 28.94
CA THR A 59 13.57 3.99 29.72
C THR A 59 12.20 4.53 29.33
N GLU A 60 11.15 3.82 29.73
CA GLU A 60 9.77 4.29 29.57
C GLU A 60 9.53 5.56 30.40
N GLU A 61 10.20 5.70 31.54
CA GLU A 61 10.14 6.90 32.38
C GLU A 61 10.75 8.11 31.67
N ASP A 62 11.90 7.94 31.00
CA ASP A 62 12.50 9.01 30.19
C ASP A 62 11.54 9.49 29.11
N PHE A 63 10.83 8.55 28.48
CA PHE A 63 9.81 8.88 27.47
C PHE A 63 8.63 9.64 28.11
N LYS A 64 8.04 9.13 29.20
CA LYS A 64 6.90 9.76 29.88
C LYS A 64 7.21 11.15 30.45
N THR A 65 8.45 11.39 30.84
CA THR A 65 8.90 12.68 31.39
C THR A 65 9.34 13.70 30.34
N GLY A 66 9.24 13.35 29.03
CA GLY A 66 9.62 14.23 27.93
C GLY A 66 11.13 14.52 27.85
N ARG A 67 11.96 13.66 28.46
CA ARG A 67 13.43 13.76 28.40
C ARG A 67 14.04 13.19 27.14
N VAL A 68 13.27 12.38 26.41
CA VAL A 68 13.72 11.70 25.19
C VAL A 68 13.10 12.35 23.96
N PHE A 69 13.92 12.56 22.95
CA PHE A 69 13.56 13.18 21.68
C PHE A 69 13.65 12.15 20.56
N GLU A 70 12.74 12.21 19.61
CA GLU A 70 12.65 11.32 18.45
C GLU A 70 12.59 9.83 18.79
N SER A 71 12.12 9.43 19.98
CA SER A 71 12.04 8.01 20.38
C SER A 71 10.87 7.26 19.75
N ASP A 72 9.89 7.97 19.21
CA ASP A 72 8.65 7.49 18.63
C ASP A 72 8.66 7.41 17.08
N ILE A 73 9.76 7.84 16.45
CA ILE A 73 9.90 7.74 14.99
C ILE A 73 9.89 6.26 14.58
N PRO A 74 9.02 5.87 13.63
CA PRO A 74 9.02 4.53 13.10
C PRO A 74 10.37 4.12 12.52
N LEU A 75 10.73 2.85 12.73
CA LEU A 75 12.07 2.34 12.38
C LEU A 75 12.42 2.50 10.90
N ASP A 76 11.47 2.19 10.03
CA ASP A 76 11.60 2.37 8.59
C ASP A 76 11.91 3.83 8.22
N THR A 77 11.11 4.76 8.73
CA THR A 77 11.33 6.20 8.52
C THR A 77 12.68 6.66 9.08
N ARG A 78 13.06 6.21 10.27
CA ARG A 78 14.38 6.54 10.85
C ARG A 78 15.54 6.10 9.94
N ILE A 79 15.49 4.88 9.45
CA ILE A 79 16.53 4.33 8.59
C ILE A 79 16.56 5.06 7.24
N LEU A 80 15.38 5.33 6.66
CA LEU A 80 15.28 6.07 5.42
C LEU A 80 15.78 7.52 5.56
N LEU A 81 15.47 8.18 6.68
CA LEU A 81 16.03 9.50 7.02
C LEU A 81 17.55 9.45 7.13
N ASP A 82 18.11 8.46 7.83
CA ASP A 82 19.56 8.37 8.03
C ASP A 82 20.32 8.14 6.72
N ARG A 83 19.69 7.48 5.73
CA ARG A 83 20.35 7.11 4.48
C ARG A 83 20.08 8.05 3.30
N TYR A 84 18.95 8.73 3.30
CA TYR A 84 18.46 9.45 2.11
C TYR A 84 18.08 10.91 2.36
N SER A 85 18.38 11.49 3.53
CA SER A 85 18.04 12.90 3.82
C SER A 85 18.61 13.88 2.81
N ASP A 86 19.78 13.56 2.26
CA ASP A 86 20.53 14.45 1.38
C ASP A 86 20.20 14.28 -0.12
N SER A 87 19.21 13.44 -0.45
CA SER A 87 18.85 13.15 -1.84
C SER A 87 17.38 13.43 -2.11
N ASP A 88 17.10 14.30 -3.09
CA ASP A 88 15.74 14.56 -3.59
C ASP A 88 15.43 13.79 -4.89
N GLU A 89 16.37 12.96 -5.37
CA GLU A 89 16.16 12.19 -6.60
C GLU A 89 15.09 11.11 -6.39
N PRO A 90 14.14 10.96 -7.34
CA PRO A 90 13.20 9.85 -7.30
C PRO A 90 13.93 8.52 -7.57
N SER A 91 13.43 7.45 -6.99
CA SER A 91 13.88 6.09 -7.27
C SER A 91 13.54 5.69 -8.72
N LYS A 92 14.45 4.96 -9.35
CA LYS A 92 14.40 4.53 -10.75
C LYS A 92 14.19 3.01 -10.87
N ASP A 93 14.02 2.54 -12.10
CA ASP A 93 13.98 1.13 -12.46
C ASP A 93 12.93 0.29 -11.70
N HIS A 94 11.79 0.90 -11.40
CA HIS A 94 10.66 0.19 -10.84
C HIS A 94 10.07 -0.80 -11.84
N ARG A 95 9.84 -2.03 -11.36
CA ARG A 95 9.09 -3.05 -12.08
C ARG A 95 7.65 -3.04 -11.58
N GLU A 96 6.82 -2.28 -12.27
CA GLU A 96 5.40 -2.12 -11.93
C GLU A 96 4.61 -3.23 -12.61
N LEU A 97 3.87 -4.01 -11.79
CA LEU A 97 3.01 -5.10 -12.23
C LEU A 97 1.56 -4.74 -11.89
N PHE A 98 0.76 -4.53 -12.91
CA PHE A 98 -0.70 -4.38 -12.81
C PHE A 98 -1.32 -5.77 -12.90
N PHE A 99 -2.27 -6.08 -12.04
CA PHE A 99 -2.94 -7.37 -12.11
C PHE A 99 -4.36 -7.32 -11.55
N ASP A 100 -5.14 -8.29 -11.99
CA ASP A 100 -6.52 -8.52 -11.56
C ASP A 100 -6.79 -10.02 -11.60
N ILE A 101 -7.52 -10.57 -10.62
CA ILE A 101 -7.87 -11.99 -10.56
C ILE A 101 -9.37 -12.19 -10.66
N GLU A 102 -9.76 -13.27 -11.35
CA GLU A 102 -11.13 -13.77 -11.34
C GLU A 102 -11.21 -15.08 -10.56
N VAL A 103 -12.28 -15.24 -9.82
CA VAL A 103 -12.51 -16.43 -8.99
C VAL A 103 -13.89 -16.99 -9.23
N GLU A 104 -14.03 -18.29 -9.11
CA GLU A 104 -15.30 -19.00 -9.19
C GLU A 104 -16.27 -18.49 -8.11
N VAL A 105 -17.55 -18.31 -8.43
CA VAL A 105 -18.59 -17.83 -7.51
C VAL A 105 -19.62 -18.94 -7.31
N THR A 106 -19.38 -19.85 -6.38
CA THR A 106 -20.29 -20.97 -6.15
C THR A 106 -21.34 -20.70 -5.06
N ASP A 107 -21.04 -19.87 -4.07
CA ASP A 107 -21.89 -19.68 -2.90
C ASP A 107 -21.68 -18.29 -2.28
N GLY A 108 -22.32 -17.29 -2.84
CA GLY A 108 -22.19 -15.89 -2.44
C GLY A 108 -20.86 -15.26 -2.87
N PHE A 109 -20.58 -14.05 -2.38
CA PHE A 109 -19.35 -13.32 -2.73
C PHE A 109 -18.11 -14.01 -2.08
N PRO A 110 -17.05 -14.31 -2.85
CA PRO A 110 -15.88 -14.98 -2.34
C PRO A 110 -15.16 -14.18 -1.25
N GLU A 111 -14.95 -14.78 -0.08
CA GLU A 111 -14.24 -14.16 1.03
C GLU A 111 -12.72 -14.35 0.89
N PRO A 112 -11.93 -13.28 0.78
CA PRO A 112 -10.48 -13.37 0.62
C PRO A 112 -9.76 -14.10 1.77
N ALA A 113 -10.24 -13.96 3.02
CA ALA A 113 -9.67 -14.63 4.17
C ALA A 113 -9.85 -16.15 4.14
N LYS A 114 -10.92 -16.64 3.54
CA LYS A 114 -11.20 -18.08 3.40
C LYS A 114 -10.63 -18.68 2.12
N ALA A 115 -10.64 -17.89 1.03
CA ALA A 115 -10.20 -18.27 -0.32
C ALA A 115 -10.64 -19.69 -0.71
N ASN A 116 -11.96 -19.96 -0.59
CA ASN A 116 -12.51 -21.30 -0.80
C ASN A 116 -12.62 -21.67 -2.28
N ASN A 117 -12.92 -20.71 -3.13
CA ASN A 117 -13.22 -20.91 -4.53
C ASN A 117 -11.94 -20.88 -5.37
N LYS A 118 -11.97 -21.51 -6.55
CA LYS A 118 -10.80 -21.56 -7.43
C LYS A 118 -10.54 -20.18 -8.06
N VAL A 119 -9.26 -19.88 -8.25
CA VAL A 119 -8.85 -18.82 -9.16
C VAL A 119 -9.06 -19.34 -10.57
N THR A 120 -9.88 -18.66 -11.36
CA THR A 120 -10.24 -19.06 -12.74
C THR A 120 -9.41 -18.33 -13.78
N SER A 121 -9.00 -17.10 -13.49
CA SER A 121 -8.13 -16.31 -14.37
C SER A 121 -7.30 -15.31 -13.56
N VAL A 122 -6.19 -14.90 -14.14
CA VAL A 122 -5.43 -13.73 -13.74
C VAL A 122 -4.91 -13.01 -14.98
N ALA A 123 -5.13 -11.71 -15.04
CA ALA A 123 -4.56 -10.85 -16.06
C ALA A 123 -3.43 -10.01 -15.46
N PHE A 124 -2.34 -9.87 -16.21
CA PHE A 124 -1.17 -9.08 -15.86
C PHE A 124 -0.85 -8.07 -16.97
N TYR A 125 -0.34 -6.92 -16.55
CA TYR A 125 0.40 -5.99 -17.40
C TYR A 125 1.71 -5.59 -16.70
N THR A 126 2.83 -5.82 -17.37
CA THR A 126 4.16 -5.37 -16.94
C THR A 126 4.52 -4.09 -17.65
N LYS A 127 4.65 -2.99 -16.90
CA LYS A 127 4.93 -1.67 -17.46
C LYS A 127 6.33 -1.60 -18.10
N HIS A 128 7.31 -2.31 -17.51
CA HIS A 128 8.68 -2.35 -18.01
C HIS A 128 8.80 -2.96 -19.40
N ASP A 129 8.06 -4.05 -19.66
CA ASP A 129 8.10 -4.78 -20.93
C ASP A 129 6.92 -4.43 -21.84
N GLU A 130 6.00 -3.59 -21.38
CA GLU A 130 4.73 -3.23 -22.04
C GLU A 130 3.92 -4.47 -22.47
N LYS A 131 3.97 -5.55 -21.68
CA LYS A 131 3.43 -6.85 -22.04
C LYS A 131 2.18 -7.19 -21.23
N TYR A 132 1.14 -7.64 -21.94
CA TYR A 132 -0.05 -8.24 -21.35
C TYR A 132 0.05 -9.77 -21.35
N VAL A 133 -0.31 -10.38 -20.23
CA VAL A 133 -0.36 -11.84 -20.05
C VAL A 133 -1.64 -12.21 -19.34
N VAL A 134 -2.34 -13.23 -19.82
CA VAL A 134 -3.54 -13.77 -19.16
C VAL A 134 -3.35 -15.26 -18.94
N TYR A 135 -3.51 -15.70 -17.72
CA TYR A 135 -3.50 -17.11 -17.34
C TYR A 135 -4.92 -17.54 -16.99
N VAL A 136 -5.35 -18.65 -17.57
CA VAL A 136 -6.73 -19.13 -17.46
C VAL A 136 -6.74 -20.59 -17.04
N LEU A 137 -7.59 -20.93 -16.09
CA LEU A 137 -7.89 -22.30 -15.72
C LEU A 137 -8.86 -22.88 -16.75
N GLY A 138 -8.52 -23.98 -17.39
CA GLY A 138 -9.40 -24.64 -18.34
C GLY A 138 -8.65 -25.35 -19.47
N GLU A 139 -9.44 -25.92 -20.37
CA GLU A 139 -8.94 -26.57 -21.58
C GLU A 139 -8.90 -25.58 -22.74
N GLY A 140 -7.73 -25.32 -23.25
CA GLY A 140 -7.50 -24.42 -24.40
C GLY A 140 -6.06 -24.49 -24.88
N GLN A 141 -5.82 -23.95 -26.05
CA GLN A 141 -4.46 -23.82 -26.59
C GLN A 141 -3.90 -22.46 -26.21
N SER A 142 -2.73 -22.47 -25.57
CA SER A 142 -1.98 -21.24 -25.32
C SER A 142 -1.65 -20.54 -26.62
N LYS A 143 -1.91 -19.25 -26.70
CA LYS A 143 -1.80 -18.44 -27.92
C LYS A 143 -1.40 -17.01 -27.63
N VAL A 144 -0.80 -16.37 -28.62
CA VAL A 144 -0.66 -14.90 -28.60
C VAL A 144 -1.75 -14.32 -29.49
N LYS A 145 -2.63 -13.48 -28.93
CA LYS A 145 -3.74 -12.84 -29.64
C LYS A 145 -3.67 -11.32 -29.38
N ASN A 146 -3.55 -10.55 -30.45
CA ASN A 146 -3.48 -9.07 -30.39
C ASN A 146 -2.41 -8.54 -29.40
N GLY A 147 -1.23 -9.19 -29.35
CA GLY A 147 -0.14 -8.79 -28.45
C GLY A 147 -0.30 -9.27 -26.99
N VAL A 148 -1.36 -10.02 -26.69
CA VAL A 148 -1.61 -10.62 -25.37
C VAL A 148 -1.17 -12.07 -25.37
N ASP A 149 -0.34 -12.47 -24.42
CA ASP A 149 0.08 -13.86 -24.19
C ASP A 149 -0.97 -14.56 -23.33
N ILE A 150 -1.73 -15.50 -23.90
CA ILE A 150 -2.80 -16.22 -23.21
C ILE A 150 -2.35 -17.66 -22.99
N GLN A 151 -2.32 -18.09 -21.73
CA GLN A 151 -1.90 -19.44 -21.35
C GLN A 151 -3.00 -20.15 -20.58
N PHE A 152 -3.29 -21.40 -21.00
CA PHE A 152 -4.28 -22.28 -20.38
C PHE A 152 -3.60 -23.31 -19.49
N PHE A 153 -4.20 -23.54 -18.32
CA PHE A 153 -3.75 -24.52 -17.34
C PHE A 153 -4.90 -25.49 -17.03
N LYS A 154 -4.62 -26.79 -17.06
CA LYS A 154 -5.66 -27.82 -16.83
C LYS A 154 -6.09 -27.93 -15.38
N THR A 155 -5.20 -27.61 -14.45
CA THR A 155 -5.47 -27.66 -13.02
C THR A 155 -5.14 -26.33 -12.35
N GLU A 156 -5.86 -26.00 -11.28
CA GLU A 156 -5.59 -24.79 -10.52
C GLU A 156 -4.18 -24.78 -9.92
N SER A 157 -3.69 -25.97 -9.48
CA SER A 157 -2.31 -26.08 -8.96
C SER A 157 -1.27 -25.67 -10.01
N GLU A 158 -1.49 -26.02 -11.28
CA GLU A 158 -0.62 -25.58 -12.39
C GLU A 158 -0.75 -24.08 -12.67
N LEU A 159 -1.97 -23.55 -12.64
CA LEU A 159 -2.25 -22.12 -12.78
C LEU A 159 -1.52 -21.31 -11.69
N LEU A 160 -1.70 -21.66 -10.43
CA LEU A 160 -1.06 -20.96 -9.30
C LEU A 160 0.48 -21.05 -9.37
N LYS A 161 1.03 -22.20 -9.76
CA LYS A 161 2.48 -22.33 -10.02
C LYS A 161 2.92 -21.49 -11.23
N GLY A 162 2.06 -21.36 -12.24
CA GLY A 162 2.29 -20.47 -13.38
C GLY A 162 2.35 -19.01 -12.96
N ILE A 163 1.39 -18.57 -12.13
CA ILE A 163 1.35 -17.22 -11.55
C ILE A 163 2.63 -16.94 -10.78
N LEU A 164 3.04 -17.82 -9.87
CA LEU A 164 4.26 -17.65 -9.09
C LEU A 164 5.52 -17.59 -9.96
N ARG A 165 5.63 -18.44 -10.99
CA ARG A 165 6.76 -18.40 -11.92
C ARG A 165 6.84 -17.09 -12.68
N TYR A 166 5.70 -16.56 -13.14
CA TYR A 166 5.63 -15.27 -13.81
C TYR A 166 6.03 -14.14 -12.86
N TRP A 167 5.45 -14.10 -11.66
CA TRP A 167 5.75 -13.14 -10.62
C TRP A 167 7.25 -13.12 -10.26
N MET A 168 7.83 -14.29 -10.00
CA MET A 168 9.28 -14.42 -9.71
C MET A 168 10.16 -14.05 -10.92
N GLY A 169 9.67 -14.23 -12.14
CA GLY A 169 10.36 -13.81 -13.35
C GLY A 169 10.36 -12.29 -13.53
N VAL A 170 9.21 -11.65 -13.32
CA VAL A 170 9.05 -10.19 -13.39
C VAL A 170 9.80 -9.51 -12.23
N LYS A 171 9.81 -10.11 -11.04
CA LYS A 171 10.37 -9.52 -9.80
C LYS A 171 9.80 -8.13 -9.54
N PRO A 172 8.48 -7.97 -9.37
CA PRO A 172 7.87 -6.67 -9.22
C PRO A 172 8.41 -5.95 -7.98
N THR A 173 8.66 -4.65 -8.08
CA THR A 173 8.94 -3.76 -6.95
C THR A 173 7.67 -3.06 -6.47
N VAL A 174 6.72 -2.86 -7.39
CA VAL A 174 5.39 -2.31 -7.15
C VAL A 174 4.35 -3.18 -7.81
N ILE A 175 3.29 -3.50 -7.09
CA ILE A 175 2.09 -4.14 -7.62
C ILE A 175 0.91 -3.20 -7.49
N THR A 176 0.02 -3.23 -8.46
CA THR A 176 -1.18 -2.38 -8.46
C THR A 176 -2.34 -3.03 -9.22
N GLY A 177 -3.52 -2.55 -8.95
CA GLY A 177 -4.79 -2.94 -9.54
C GLY A 177 -5.91 -2.23 -8.78
N TRP A 178 -7.16 -2.59 -9.06
CA TRP A 178 -8.32 -1.93 -8.47
C TRP A 178 -8.83 -2.69 -7.24
N ASN A 179 -8.70 -2.12 -6.04
CA ASN A 179 -9.06 -2.74 -4.77
C ASN A 179 -8.23 -4.00 -4.42
N ILE A 180 -6.98 -4.05 -4.89
CA ILE A 180 -6.12 -5.23 -4.69
C ILE A 180 -5.83 -5.53 -3.22
N ASN A 181 -5.76 -4.52 -2.36
CA ASN A 181 -5.56 -4.71 -0.93
C ASN A 181 -6.80 -5.32 -0.25
N GLY A 182 -7.99 -5.04 -0.78
CA GLY A 182 -9.25 -5.58 -0.27
C GLY A 182 -9.57 -6.98 -0.78
N PHE A 183 -9.12 -7.35 -1.98
CA PHE A 183 -9.49 -8.60 -2.60
C PHE A 183 -8.32 -9.40 -3.18
N ASP A 184 -7.66 -8.93 -4.22
CA ASP A 184 -6.74 -9.75 -5.06
C ASP A 184 -5.55 -10.28 -4.28
N VAL A 185 -4.82 -9.41 -3.57
CA VAL A 185 -3.63 -9.80 -2.80
C VAL A 185 -3.97 -10.78 -1.69
N PRO A 186 -4.95 -10.51 -0.80
CA PRO A 186 -5.31 -11.46 0.24
C PRO A 186 -5.89 -12.76 -0.31
N TYR A 187 -6.70 -12.70 -1.38
CA TYR A 187 -7.26 -13.90 -1.98
C TYR A 187 -6.17 -14.78 -2.58
N LEU A 188 -5.29 -14.20 -3.40
CA LEU A 188 -4.20 -14.92 -4.06
C LEU A 188 -3.25 -15.54 -3.03
N TYR A 189 -2.82 -14.79 -2.02
CA TYR A 189 -1.96 -15.32 -0.96
C TYR A 189 -2.61 -16.50 -0.23
N ASN A 190 -3.86 -16.33 0.24
CA ASN A 190 -4.56 -17.36 0.99
C ASN A 190 -4.89 -18.58 0.11
N ARG A 191 -5.20 -18.37 -1.18
CA ARG A 191 -5.47 -19.46 -2.11
C ARG A 191 -4.22 -20.26 -2.44
N ILE A 192 -3.10 -19.61 -2.71
CA ILE A 192 -1.82 -20.28 -2.91
C ILE A 192 -1.43 -21.07 -1.67
N SER A 193 -1.54 -20.45 -0.48
CA SER A 193 -1.25 -21.12 0.79
C SER A 193 -2.10 -22.37 1.00
N LYS A 194 -3.39 -22.31 0.66
CA LYS A 194 -4.33 -23.41 0.80
C LYS A 194 -4.08 -24.57 -0.18
N VAL A 195 -3.73 -24.25 -1.42
CA VAL A 195 -3.61 -25.26 -2.50
C VAL A 195 -2.20 -25.81 -2.61
N LEU A 196 -1.19 -24.97 -2.44
CA LEU A 196 0.23 -25.32 -2.63
C LEU A 196 1.03 -25.37 -1.34
N GLY A 197 0.60 -24.66 -0.29
CA GLY A 197 1.33 -24.50 0.97
C GLY A 197 1.82 -23.05 1.17
N GLU A 198 2.01 -22.67 2.43
CA GLU A 198 2.39 -21.31 2.85
C GLU A 198 3.78 -20.92 2.30
N GLU A 199 4.70 -21.86 2.19
CA GLU A 199 6.02 -21.62 1.59
C GLU A 199 5.94 -21.10 0.14
N PHE A 200 4.98 -21.64 -0.64
CA PHE A 200 4.71 -21.15 -1.99
C PHE A 200 4.08 -19.75 -1.97
N ALA A 201 3.16 -19.48 -1.06
CA ALA A 201 2.55 -18.16 -0.93
C ALA A 201 3.60 -17.10 -0.52
N ASN A 202 4.54 -17.46 0.33
CA ASN A 202 5.64 -16.59 0.74
C ASN A 202 6.61 -16.28 -0.42
N ALA A 203 6.63 -17.07 -1.50
CA ALA A 203 7.42 -16.78 -2.70
C ALA A 203 6.96 -15.54 -3.50
N LEU A 204 5.81 -14.93 -3.13
CA LEU A 204 5.45 -13.59 -3.58
C LEU A 204 6.46 -12.52 -3.11
N SER A 205 7.17 -12.78 -2.02
CA SER A 205 8.28 -11.95 -1.52
C SER A 205 9.62 -12.50 -2.00
N PRO A 206 10.55 -11.64 -2.49
CA PRO A 206 11.89 -12.06 -2.87
C PRO A 206 12.72 -12.64 -1.72
N ILE A 207 12.33 -12.38 -0.47
CA ILE A 207 12.95 -12.92 0.74
C ILE A 207 12.01 -13.84 1.53
N GLN A 208 10.90 -14.27 0.92
CA GLN A 208 9.92 -15.20 1.48
C GLN A 208 9.26 -14.73 2.78
N ILE A 209 9.07 -13.42 2.92
CA ILE A 209 8.40 -12.81 4.07
C ILE A 209 7.14 -12.08 3.60
N VAL A 210 5.99 -12.63 3.98
CA VAL A 210 4.68 -12.00 3.80
C VAL A 210 3.97 -11.97 5.15
N LYS A 211 3.46 -10.82 5.58
CA LYS A 211 2.78 -10.68 6.88
C LYS A 211 1.46 -9.93 6.73
N TYR A 212 0.42 -10.48 7.33
CA TYR A 212 -0.85 -9.79 7.48
C TYR A 212 -0.77 -8.74 8.60
N ASN A 213 -1.18 -7.51 8.29
CA ASN A 213 -1.30 -6.43 9.28
C ASN A 213 -2.78 -6.27 9.67
N PRO A 214 -3.20 -6.71 10.87
CA PRO A 214 -4.61 -6.66 11.28
C PRO A 214 -5.13 -5.23 11.48
N ASN A 215 -4.27 -4.29 11.84
CA ASN A 215 -4.64 -2.89 12.04
C ASN A 215 -4.98 -2.19 10.72
N LYS A 216 -4.27 -2.54 9.65
CA LYS A 216 -4.46 -2.00 8.31
C LYS A 216 -5.31 -2.91 7.42
N LYS A 217 -5.62 -4.12 7.89
CA LYS A 217 -6.36 -5.18 7.18
C LYS A 217 -5.76 -5.50 5.80
N MET A 218 -4.44 -5.49 5.69
CA MET A 218 -3.73 -5.72 4.44
C MET A 218 -2.51 -6.62 4.63
N TYR A 219 -2.14 -7.34 3.57
CA TYR A 219 -0.88 -8.06 3.51
C TYR A 219 0.27 -7.11 3.15
N ARG A 220 1.40 -7.27 3.83
CA ARG A 220 2.67 -6.64 3.47
C ARG A 220 3.61 -7.70 2.93
N ILE A 221 4.13 -7.47 1.75
CA ILE A 221 5.05 -8.36 1.04
C ILE A 221 6.43 -7.70 1.09
N ALA A 222 7.39 -8.30 1.81
CA ALA A 222 8.73 -7.72 1.92
C ALA A 222 9.38 -7.65 0.53
N GLY A 223 9.84 -6.47 0.14
CA GLY A 223 10.45 -6.20 -1.16
C GLY A 223 9.47 -5.89 -2.30
N VAL A 224 8.15 -5.90 -2.04
CA VAL A 224 7.13 -5.58 -3.05
C VAL A 224 6.10 -4.63 -2.43
N SER A 225 5.95 -3.44 -2.99
CA SER A 225 4.98 -2.45 -2.50
C SER A 225 3.64 -2.59 -3.19
N ALA A 226 2.58 -2.87 -2.43
CA ALA A 226 1.22 -2.92 -2.93
C ALA A 226 0.60 -1.51 -2.90
N LEU A 227 0.43 -0.91 -4.07
CA LEU A 227 -0.20 0.38 -4.27
C LEU A 227 -1.57 0.18 -4.92
N ASP A 228 -2.62 0.08 -4.08
CA ASP A 228 -4.00 -0.06 -4.52
C ASP A 228 -4.45 1.19 -5.29
N TYR A 229 -4.78 1.03 -6.57
CA TYR A 229 -5.10 2.17 -7.42
C TYR A 229 -6.41 2.86 -7.05
N MET A 230 -7.40 2.12 -6.54
CA MET A 230 -8.65 2.70 -6.04
C MET A 230 -8.39 3.63 -4.84
N ASP A 231 -7.53 3.20 -3.91
CA ASP A 231 -7.18 3.99 -2.74
C ASP A 231 -6.30 5.21 -3.12
N LEU A 232 -5.38 5.06 -4.09
CA LEU A 232 -4.63 6.19 -4.66
C LEU A 232 -5.58 7.20 -5.31
N TYR A 233 -6.53 6.73 -6.11
CA TYR A 233 -7.52 7.58 -6.75
C TYR A 233 -8.33 8.37 -5.71
N ARG A 234 -8.88 7.69 -4.70
CA ARG A 234 -9.61 8.35 -3.59
C ARG A 234 -8.76 9.36 -2.82
N LYS A 235 -7.46 9.07 -2.65
CA LYS A 235 -6.54 9.91 -1.87
C LYS A 235 -6.14 11.18 -2.60
N PHE A 236 -5.86 11.09 -3.89
CA PHE A 236 -5.23 12.16 -4.65
C PHE A 236 -6.15 12.86 -5.66
N THR A 237 -7.40 12.44 -5.78
CA THR A 237 -8.42 13.17 -6.53
C THR A 237 -9.31 13.96 -5.57
N PHE A 238 -9.56 15.24 -5.89
CA PHE A 238 -10.34 16.13 -5.02
C PHE A 238 -11.85 16.00 -5.25
N THR A 239 -12.26 15.47 -6.39
CA THR A 239 -13.67 15.33 -6.75
C THR A 239 -14.23 14.04 -6.15
N GLN A 240 -15.22 14.17 -5.29
CA GLN A 240 -15.93 13.02 -4.76
C GLN A 240 -16.81 12.40 -5.85
N GLN A 241 -16.70 11.09 -6.04
CA GLN A 241 -17.44 10.36 -7.06
C GLN A 241 -18.69 9.67 -6.47
N SER A 242 -19.75 9.55 -7.27
CA SER A 242 -20.96 8.83 -6.87
C SER A 242 -20.75 7.32 -6.70
N SER A 243 -19.74 6.77 -7.39
CA SER A 243 -19.33 5.38 -7.29
C SER A 243 -17.83 5.26 -7.52
N TYR A 244 -17.18 4.34 -6.78
CA TYR A 244 -15.78 3.98 -6.97
C TYR A 244 -15.60 2.60 -7.60
N ARG A 245 -16.62 2.11 -8.32
CA ARG A 245 -16.48 0.92 -9.15
C ARG A 245 -15.56 1.23 -10.34
N LEU A 246 -14.77 0.25 -10.75
CA LEU A 246 -13.78 0.43 -11.81
C LEU A 246 -14.40 0.86 -13.14
N ASP A 247 -15.55 0.29 -13.51
CA ASP A 247 -16.29 0.66 -14.73
C ASP A 247 -16.72 2.13 -14.72
N HIS A 248 -17.21 2.61 -13.57
CA HIS A 248 -17.65 4.00 -13.44
C HIS A 248 -16.48 4.97 -13.54
N ILE A 249 -15.40 4.72 -12.81
CA ILE A 249 -14.19 5.56 -12.85
C ILE A 249 -13.50 5.48 -14.22
N GLY A 250 -13.39 4.28 -14.79
CA GLY A 250 -12.84 4.09 -16.13
C GLY A 250 -13.60 4.86 -17.20
N THR A 251 -14.93 4.83 -17.15
CA THR A 251 -15.78 5.58 -18.09
C THR A 251 -15.59 7.09 -17.95
N ILE A 252 -15.60 7.62 -16.72
CA ILE A 252 -15.47 9.07 -16.46
C ILE A 252 -14.07 9.57 -16.82
N GLU A 253 -13.03 8.85 -16.41
CA GLU A 253 -11.66 9.33 -16.52
C GLU A 253 -11.06 9.05 -17.89
N VAL A 254 -11.27 7.88 -18.45
CA VAL A 254 -10.57 7.43 -19.68
C VAL A 254 -11.50 6.98 -20.80
N GLY A 255 -12.81 7.03 -20.58
CA GLY A 255 -13.80 6.64 -21.59
C GLY A 255 -13.87 5.13 -21.85
N ILE A 256 -13.33 4.30 -20.94
CA ILE A 256 -13.31 2.84 -21.06
C ILE A 256 -14.19 2.27 -19.95
N GLY A 257 -15.28 1.61 -20.34
CA GLY A 257 -16.19 0.88 -19.43
C GLY A 257 -15.84 -0.61 -19.36
N LYS A 258 -16.61 -1.34 -18.54
CA LYS A 258 -16.54 -2.81 -18.50
C LYS A 258 -17.07 -3.45 -19.77
N VAL A 259 -16.59 -4.67 -20.03
CA VAL A 259 -17.15 -5.54 -21.07
C VAL A 259 -18.54 -5.98 -20.65
N GLU A 260 -19.56 -5.67 -21.46
CA GLU A 260 -20.94 -6.10 -21.21
C GLU A 260 -21.12 -7.58 -21.54
N TYR A 261 -21.77 -8.32 -20.66
CA TYR A 261 -22.13 -9.73 -20.86
C TYR A 261 -23.48 -10.04 -20.21
N GLU A 262 -24.11 -11.12 -20.66
CA GLU A 262 -25.37 -11.62 -20.08
C GLU A 262 -25.09 -12.73 -19.06
N GLY A 263 -25.94 -12.85 -18.05
CA GLY A 263 -25.82 -13.86 -17.00
C GLY A 263 -24.78 -13.53 -15.89
N THR A 264 -24.23 -14.56 -15.31
CA THR A 264 -23.19 -14.45 -14.27
C THR A 264 -21.79 -14.55 -14.86
N LEU A 265 -20.77 -14.17 -14.09
CA LEU A 265 -19.37 -14.32 -14.51
C LEU A 265 -18.98 -15.80 -14.70
N ASP A 266 -19.57 -16.70 -13.89
CA ASP A 266 -19.35 -18.16 -14.03
C ASP A 266 -20.01 -18.70 -15.30
N ASP A 267 -21.17 -18.15 -15.70
CA ASP A 267 -21.78 -18.48 -16.99
C ASP A 267 -20.86 -18.01 -18.14
N LEU A 268 -20.33 -16.79 -18.06
CA LEU A 268 -19.40 -16.28 -19.05
C LEU A 268 -18.13 -17.14 -19.14
N TYR A 269 -17.57 -17.55 -18.00
CA TYR A 269 -16.40 -18.42 -17.95
C TYR A 269 -16.64 -19.78 -18.59
N ARG A 270 -17.83 -20.36 -18.41
CA ARG A 270 -18.21 -21.65 -18.98
C ARG A 270 -18.57 -21.58 -20.44
N ASP A 271 -19.32 -20.54 -20.85
CA ASP A 271 -20.01 -20.52 -22.14
C ASP A 271 -19.25 -19.68 -23.20
N ASP A 272 -18.45 -18.66 -22.78
CA ASP A 272 -17.65 -17.83 -23.68
C ASP A 272 -16.30 -17.43 -23.03
N ILE A 273 -15.38 -18.37 -23.06
CA ILE A 273 -14.05 -18.20 -22.46
C ILE A 273 -13.23 -17.06 -23.10
N ASP A 274 -13.39 -16.80 -24.40
CA ASP A 274 -12.67 -15.70 -25.08
C ASP A 274 -13.16 -14.32 -24.53
N LYS A 275 -14.46 -14.18 -24.34
CA LYS A 275 -15.06 -12.96 -23.77
C LYS A 275 -14.74 -12.82 -22.26
N PHE A 276 -14.68 -13.94 -21.52
CA PHE A 276 -14.23 -13.96 -20.15
C PHE A 276 -12.78 -13.48 -20.00
N ILE A 277 -11.89 -13.92 -20.89
CA ILE A 277 -10.50 -13.45 -20.96
C ILE A 277 -10.45 -11.95 -21.27
N GLU A 278 -11.29 -11.49 -22.20
CA GLU A 278 -11.38 -10.07 -22.54
C GLU A 278 -11.85 -9.24 -21.34
N TYR A 279 -12.83 -9.75 -20.57
CA TYR A 279 -13.34 -9.11 -19.36
C TYR A 279 -12.23 -8.89 -18.33
N ASN A 280 -11.53 -9.96 -17.90
CA ASN A 280 -10.43 -9.88 -16.93
C ASN A 280 -9.29 -8.98 -17.43
N LEU A 281 -8.91 -9.09 -18.71
CA LEU A 281 -7.90 -8.24 -19.31
C LEU A 281 -8.31 -6.76 -19.36
N ASN A 282 -9.60 -6.48 -19.58
CA ASN A 282 -10.11 -5.12 -19.65
C ASN A 282 -9.96 -4.37 -18.31
N ASP A 283 -10.18 -5.05 -17.20
CA ASP A 283 -10.02 -4.44 -15.87
C ASP A 283 -8.56 -3.98 -15.64
N VAL A 284 -7.57 -4.76 -16.05
CA VAL A 284 -6.16 -4.35 -16.05
C VAL A 284 -5.88 -3.19 -17.03
N LYS A 285 -6.49 -3.22 -18.22
CA LYS A 285 -6.35 -2.14 -19.21
C LYS A 285 -6.91 -0.80 -18.70
N ILE A 286 -8.05 -0.84 -18.00
CA ILE A 286 -8.63 0.37 -17.41
C ILE A 286 -7.67 0.96 -16.38
N VAL A 287 -7.14 0.16 -15.44
CA VAL A 287 -6.21 0.65 -14.41
C VAL A 287 -4.94 1.21 -15.04
N LYS A 288 -4.40 0.54 -16.07
CA LYS A 288 -3.25 1.02 -16.84
C LYS A 288 -3.54 2.36 -17.50
N ALA A 289 -4.70 2.51 -18.14
CA ALA A 289 -5.09 3.75 -18.80
C ALA A 289 -5.32 4.89 -17.80
N LEU A 290 -5.86 4.57 -16.62
CA LEU A 290 -5.98 5.52 -15.51
C LEU A 290 -4.59 6.01 -15.06
N ASP A 291 -3.61 5.11 -14.89
CA ASP A 291 -2.25 5.51 -14.49
C ASP A 291 -1.52 6.27 -15.60
N ASP A 292 -1.75 5.95 -16.86
CA ASP A 292 -1.19 6.73 -17.99
C ASP A 292 -1.66 8.18 -17.97
N LYS A 293 -2.92 8.41 -17.60
CA LYS A 293 -3.52 9.76 -17.51
C LYS A 293 -3.16 10.48 -16.22
N LEU A 294 -3.32 9.81 -15.07
CA LEU A 294 -3.30 10.45 -13.75
C LEU A 294 -1.94 10.37 -13.06
N LYS A 295 -1.08 9.40 -13.43
CA LYS A 295 0.27 9.21 -12.89
C LYS A 295 0.31 9.08 -11.35
N LEU A 296 -0.70 8.43 -10.76
CA LEU A 296 -0.84 8.36 -9.31
C LEU A 296 0.22 7.49 -8.64
N ILE A 297 0.75 6.47 -9.34
CA ILE A 297 1.86 5.65 -8.84
C ILE A 297 3.13 6.52 -8.71
N ASP A 298 3.45 7.33 -9.72
CA ASP A 298 4.61 8.22 -9.68
C ASP A 298 4.45 9.32 -8.63
N LEU A 299 3.23 9.87 -8.49
CA LEU A 299 2.90 10.82 -7.43
C LEU A 299 3.09 10.19 -6.04
N ALA A 300 2.58 8.98 -5.82
CA ALA A 300 2.71 8.26 -4.56
C ALA A 300 4.19 8.04 -4.19
N LYS A 301 5.01 7.56 -5.15
CA LYS A 301 6.45 7.40 -4.95
C LYS A 301 7.12 8.72 -4.58
N GLY A 302 6.81 9.80 -5.29
CA GLY A 302 7.36 11.13 -5.02
C GLY A 302 7.00 11.65 -3.62
N VAL A 303 5.74 11.52 -3.20
CA VAL A 303 5.28 11.90 -1.85
C VAL A 303 6.00 11.07 -0.78
N CYS A 304 6.16 9.76 -0.98
CA CYS A 304 6.86 8.91 -0.04
C CYS A 304 8.35 9.25 0.06
N HIS A 305 8.99 9.60 -1.06
CA HIS A 305 10.37 10.05 -1.05
C HIS A 305 10.56 11.35 -0.28
N LEU A 306 9.68 12.33 -0.45
CA LEU A 306 9.70 13.56 0.34
C LEU A 306 9.55 13.29 1.84
N GLY A 307 8.70 12.33 2.20
CA GLY A 307 8.46 11.92 3.58
C GLY A 307 9.44 10.88 4.14
N ARG A 308 10.31 10.31 3.32
CA ARG A 308 11.18 9.19 3.73
C ARG A 308 10.39 8.06 4.43
N ILE A 309 9.30 7.64 3.81
CA ILE A 309 8.40 6.59 4.32
C ILE A 309 8.26 5.45 3.31
N PRO A 310 7.91 4.22 3.73
CA PRO A 310 7.54 3.15 2.82
C PRO A 310 6.37 3.54 1.90
N TYR A 311 6.34 3.04 0.67
CA TYR A 311 5.30 3.41 -0.31
C TYR A 311 3.88 3.07 0.16
N GLU A 312 3.69 1.97 0.88
CA GLU A 312 2.39 1.57 1.43
C GLU A 312 1.88 2.49 2.56
N GLU A 313 2.71 3.44 3.00
CA GLU A 313 2.33 4.45 3.99
C GLU A 313 1.76 5.74 3.35
N VAL A 314 1.75 5.84 2.02
CA VAL A 314 1.26 7.01 1.27
C VAL A 314 -0.17 7.40 1.59
N TYR A 315 -0.99 6.43 1.98
CA TYR A 315 -2.39 6.65 2.35
C TYR A 315 -2.57 7.45 3.65
N PHE A 316 -1.53 7.56 4.48
CA PHE A 316 -1.56 8.23 5.79
C PHE A 316 -0.84 9.58 5.73
N SER A 317 -1.61 10.68 5.61
CA SER A 317 -1.05 12.02 5.48
C SER A 317 -0.09 12.40 6.60
N SER A 318 -0.39 11.99 7.85
CA SER A 318 0.48 12.24 8.99
C SER A 318 1.88 11.65 8.83
N ARG A 319 2.00 10.51 8.13
CA ARG A 319 3.28 9.81 7.94
C ARG A 319 4.24 10.61 7.04
N TYR A 320 3.79 10.98 5.85
CA TYR A 320 4.66 11.73 4.94
C TYR A 320 4.88 13.18 5.37
N ILE A 321 3.91 13.81 6.05
CA ILE A 321 4.09 15.16 6.61
C ILE A 321 5.12 15.11 7.74
N GLU A 322 5.00 14.17 8.68
CA GLU A 322 5.96 13.98 9.77
C GLU A 322 7.37 13.71 9.22
N GLY A 323 7.48 12.80 8.24
CA GLY A 323 8.76 12.49 7.62
C GLY A 323 9.39 13.71 6.92
N ALA A 324 8.61 14.47 6.16
CA ALA A 324 9.08 15.70 5.50
C ALA A 324 9.54 16.76 6.53
N MET A 325 8.82 16.90 7.65
CA MET A 325 9.25 17.78 8.75
C MET A 325 10.58 17.31 9.36
N LEU A 326 10.77 16.01 9.53
CA LEU A 326 12.03 15.46 10.04
C LEU A 326 13.20 15.67 9.07
N VAL A 327 12.97 15.53 7.75
CA VAL A 327 13.97 15.89 6.71
C VAL A 327 14.36 17.36 6.84
N TYR A 328 13.37 18.26 6.94
CA TYR A 328 13.61 19.68 7.11
C TYR A 328 14.38 20.00 8.40
N LEU A 329 13.99 19.41 9.53
CA LEU A 329 14.72 19.65 10.81
C LEU A 329 16.17 19.14 10.74
N ARG A 330 16.43 18.03 10.07
CA ARG A 330 17.79 17.54 9.85
C ARG A 330 18.64 18.49 9.00
N SER A 331 18.06 19.15 8.00
CA SER A 331 18.78 20.16 7.21
C SER A 331 19.18 21.39 8.03
N LEU A 332 18.55 21.59 9.18
CA LEU A 332 18.85 22.65 10.16
C LEU A 332 19.69 22.13 11.36
N ASP A 333 20.13 20.88 11.35
CA ASP A 333 20.79 20.19 12.49
C ASP A 333 19.96 20.22 13.79
N LEU A 334 18.63 20.13 13.64
CA LEU A 334 17.69 20.14 14.75
C LEU A 334 17.02 18.77 14.95
N VAL A 335 16.72 18.48 16.22
CA VAL A 335 16.05 17.24 16.67
C VAL A 335 14.64 17.57 17.15
N ALA A 336 13.67 16.77 16.65
CA ALA A 336 12.26 16.92 17.03
C ALA A 336 11.97 16.37 18.44
N PRO A 337 10.98 16.92 19.16
CA PRO A 337 10.50 16.28 20.40
C PRO A 337 9.79 14.95 20.06
N SER A 338 9.82 14.00 20.99
CA SER A 338 8.93 12.84 20.92
C SER A 338 7.49 13.25 21.20
N LYS A 339 6.54 12.58 20.58
CA LYS A 339 5.11 12.72 20.91
C LYS A 339 4.89 12.13 22.32
N LEU A 340 4.45 12.96 23.24
CA LEU A 340 4.11 12.48 24.57
C LEU A 340 2.83 11.61 24.50
N PRO A 341 2.71 10.59 25.38
CA PRO A 341 1.46 9.85 25.51
C PRO A 341 0.31 10.80 25.84
N THR A 342 -0.84 10.60 25.23
CA THR A 342 -2.04 11.46 25.38
C THR A 342 -2.46 11.64 26.85
N ALA A 343 -2.14 10.69 27.74
CA ALA A 343 -2.41 10.73 29.17
C ALA A 343 -1.44 11.62 29.98
N SER A 344 -0.44 12.25 29.37
CA SER A 344 0.58 13.05 30.06
C SER A 344 0.21 14.54 30.17
N TYR A 345 -0.85 14.97 29.49
CA TYR A 345 -1.36 16.33 29.60
C TYR A 345 -2.49 16.40 30.63
N ASP A 346 -2.21 16.89 31.82
CA ASP A 346 -3.11 17.40 32.90
C ASP A 346 -4.32 16.54 33.33
N GLY A 347 -4.35 15.22 33.00
CA GLY A 347 -5.47 14.35 33.37
C GLY A 347 -6.71 14.54 32.46
N SER A 348 -6.70 15.47 31.55
CA SER A 348 -7.67 15.53 30.45
C SER A 348 -7.27 14.51 29.38
N ASP A 349 -8.25 13.96 28.68
CA ASP A 349 -8.07 12.94 27.63
C ASP A 349 -7.27 13.45 26.41
N GLY A 350 -6.54 14.59 26.55
CA GLY A 350 -5.71 15.23 25.53
C GLY A 350 -6.45 15.59 24.25
N ARG A 351 -7.76 15.43 24.24
CA ARG A 351 -8.63 15.78 23.11
C ARG A 351 -9.07 17.22 23.29
N PHE A 352 -8.81 18.03 22.29
CA PHE A 352 -9.48 19.30 22.20
C PHE A 352 -11.00 19.07 22.17
N SER A 353 -11.74 19.88 22.93
CA SER A 353 -13.21 19.87 22.82
C SER A 353 -13.56 20.12 21.35
N GLY A 354 -14.11 19.14 20.70
CA GLY A 354 -14.58 19.27 19.32
C GLY A 354 -15.81 20.15 19.23
N ALA A 355 -16.24 20.43 18.00
CA ALA A 355 -17.52 21.09 17.76
C ALA A 355 -18.68 20.30 18.36
N TYR A 356 -19.76 21.00 18.70
CA TYR A 356 -20.98 20.34 19.18
C TYR A 356 -21.54 19.41 18.10
N VAL A 357 -21.72 18.15 18.44
CA VAL A 357 -22.35 17.14 17.58
C VAL A 357 -23.55 16.57 18.32
N LYS A 358 -24.75 16.81 17.80
CA LYS A 358 -25.97 16.18 18.30
C LYS A 358 -26.08 14.76 17.76
N SER A 359 -26.24 13.78 18.64
CA SER A 359 -26.54 12.40 18.21
C SER A 359 -27.88 12.34 17.50
N PRO A 360 -27.99 11.66 16.36
CA PRO A 360 -29.26 11.50 15.68
C PRO A 360 -30.23 10.65 16.52
N GLU A 361 -31.48 10.96 16.44
CA GLU A 361 -32.55 10.12 16.98
C GLU A 361 -32.95 9.13 15.89
N PRO A 362 -32.69 7.81 16.06
CA PRO A 362 -33.08 6.83 15.04
C PRO A 362 -34.54 6.80 14.79
N GLY A 363 -34.96 6.89 13.54
CA GLY A 363 -36.40 6.89 13.17
C GLY A 363 -36.58 7.01 11.66
N CYS A 364 -37.82 6.90 11.25
CA CYS A 364 -38.26 7.20 9.89
C CYS A 364 -38.91 8.57 9.90
N TYR A 365 -38.41 9.49 9.12
CA TYR A 365 -38.88 10.88 9.11
C TYR A 365 -39.37 11.26 7.72
N ASP A 366 -40.48 11.93 7.65
CA ASP A 366 -41.00 12.56 6.43
C ASP A 366 -40.43 13.99 6.33
N TRP A 367 -40.30 14.49 5.11
CA TRP A 367 -39.85 15.86 4.85
C TRP A 367 -38.48 16.22 5.43
N VAL A 368 -37.52 15.35 5.26
CA VAL A 368 -36.13 15.60 5.65
C VAL A 368 -35.46 16.56 4.66
N PHE A 369 -34.83 17.61 5.16
CA PHE A 369 -33.98 18.49 4.38
C PHE A 369 -32.59 18.65 5.07
N ASP A 370 -31.57 18.82 4.27
CA ASP A 370 -30.19 19.03 4.71
C ASP A 370 -29.77 20.47 4.41
N LEU A 371 -29.09 21.10 5.36
CA LEU A 371 -28.56 22.45 5.23
C LEU A 371 -27.09 22.44 5.54
N ASP A 372 -26.27 22.74 4.55
CA ASP A 372 -24.83 22.91 4.70
C ASP A 372 -24.43 24.39 4.49
N LEU A 373 -23.60 24.89 5.41
CA LEU A 373 -23.06 26.25 5.31
C LEU A 373 -21.74 26.20 4.53
N THR A 374 -21.76 26.68 3.32
CA THR A 374 -20.54 26.77 2.48
C THR A 374 -19.45 27.54 3.20
N SER A 375 -18.29 26.91 3.40
CA SER A 375 -17.14 27.51 4.07
C SER A 375 -17.50 28.12 5.44
N MET A 376 -18.13 27.37 6.31
CA MET A 376 -18.74 27.85 7.57
C MET A 376 -17.80 28.76 8.37
N TYR A 377 -16.54 28.37 8.60
CA TYR A 377 -15.59 29.20 9.37
C TYR A 377 -15.32 30.55 8.72
N PRO A 378 -14.91 30.63 7.42
CA PRO A 378 -14.77 31.90 6.74
C PRO A 378 -16.06 32.74 6.66
N SER A 379 -17.23 32.09 6.65
CA SER A 379 -18.53 32.79 6.60
C SER A 379 -18.96 33.37 7.93
N ILE A 380 -18.41 32.88 9.05
CA ILE A 380 -18.71 33.37 10.42
C ILE A 380 -17.72 34.46 10.85
N ILE A 381 -16.46 34.41 10.37
CA ILE A 381 -15.43 35.42 10.61
C ILE A 381 -15.74 36.68 9.80
#